data_cc95606adc27263ad48a8226a1f0f5cc
#
_entry.id   cc95606adc27263ad48a8226a1f0f5cc
#
_cell.length_a   1.000
_cell.length_b   1.000
_cell.length_c   1.000
_cell.angle_alpha   90.00
_cell.angle_beta   90.00
_cell.angle_gamma   90.00
#
_symmetry.space_group_name_H-M   'P 1'
#
loop_
_entity.id
_entity.type
_entity.pdbx_description
1 polymer ?
#
loop_
_entity_poly.entity_id
_entity_poly.type
_entity_poly.pdbx_seq_one_letter_code
_entity_poly.pdbx_strand_id
1 'polypeptide(L)'
;MDKKQQIVNLWRTCFRDSEAFISLYFDRVYKDENAMTIEKDGKIVSALQIVPHTMTYLGTEISVGYISGACTTPEERGQGLMQQPLQETFEEIERRELAIYAFISAVP
;
A
#
# COMPACT_ATOMS: atom_id res chain seq x y z
N MET A 1 -7.91 -12.77 12.86
CA MET A 1 -7.49 -11.36 12.64
C MET A 1 -7.84 -11.00 11.21
N ASP A 2 -8.56 -9.91 11.00
CA ASP A 2 -8.99 -9.53 9.66
C ASP A 2 -7.84 -8.92 8.84
N LYS A 3 -8.09 -8.69 7.55
CA LYS A 3 -7.10 -8.16 6.63
C LYS A 3 -6.54 -6.81 7.11
N LYS A 4 -7.42 -5.90 7.50
CA LYS A 4 -7.03 -4.57 7.96
C LYS A 4 -6.11 -4.65 9.18
N GLN A 5 -6.48 -5.46 10.16
CA GLN A 5 -5.69 -5.59 11.39
C GLN A 5 -4.32 -6.19 11.12
N GLN A 6 -4.23 -7.17 10.21
CA GLN A 6 -2.96 -7.73 9.83
C GLN A 6 -2.05 -6.70 9.15
N ILE A 7 -2.63 -5.85 8.29
CA ILE A 7 -1.87 -4.80 7.62
C ILE A 7 -1.41 -3.74 8.62
N VAL A 8 -2.25 -3.38 9.61
CA VAL A 8 -1.85 -2.47 10.68
C VAL A 8 -0.63 -3.01 11.44
N ASN A 9 -0.67 -4.29 11.78
CA ASN A 9 0.44 -4.92 12.50
C ASN A 9 1.71 -4.97 11.65
N LEU A 10 1.56 -5.25 10.36
CA LEU A 10 2.68 -5.24 9.43
C LEU A 10 3.29 -3.83 9.31
N TRP A 11 2.45 -2.81 9.25
CA TRP A 11 2.90 -1.42 9.23
C TRP A 11 3.72 -1.07 10.46
N ARG A 12 3.26 -1.45 11.65
CA ARG A 12 4.01 -1.23 12.89
C ARG A 12 5.38 -1.90 12.88
N THR A 13 5.46 -3.07 12.26
CA THR A 13 6.71 -3.82 12.15
C THR A 13 7.70 -3.14 11.20
N CYS A 14 7.21 -2.60 10.08
CA CYS A 14 8.04 -2.09 8.99
C CYS A 14 8.37 -0.61 9.10
N PHE A 15 7.50 0.19 9.69
CA PHE A 15 7.61 1.63 9.71
C PHE A 15 7.65 2.16 11.14
N ARG A 16 8.33 3.28 11.33
CA ARG A 16 8.47 3.92 12.64
C ARG A 16 7.51 5.08 12.84
N ASP A 17 6.31 4.94 12.31
CA ASP A 17 5.29 5.96 12.47
C ASP A 17 4.68 5.91 13.87
N SER A 18 4.20 7.06 14.35
CA SER A 18 3.53 7.13 15.64
C SER A 18 2.19 6.39 15.59
N GLU A 19 1.73 5.91 16.75
CA GLU A 19 0.41 5.28 16.83
C GLU A 19 -0.71 6.25 16.43
N ALA A 20 -0.54 7.54 16.69
CA ALA A 20 -1.50 8.56 16.27
C ALA A 20 -1.60 8.63 14.74
N PHE A 21 -0.46 8.59 14.03
CA PHE A 21 -0.47 8.58 12.57
C PHE A 21 -1.09 7.29 12.02
N ILE A 22 -0.69 6.15 12.57
CA ILE A 22 -1.23 4.84 12.14
C ILE A 22 -2.74 4.81 12.31
N SER A 23 -3.23 5.24 13.47
CA SER A 23 -4.65 5.29 13.76
C SER A 23 -5.40 6.18 12.77
N LEU A 24 -4.86 7.36 12.49
CA LEU A 24 -5.46 8.31 11.54
C LEU A 24 -5.50 7.74 10.12
N TYR A 25 -4.39 7.16 9.66
CA TYR A 25 -4.29 6.59 8.32
C TYR A 25 -5.30 5.46 8.12
N PHE A 26 -5.35 4.52 9.05
CA PHE A 26 -6.22 3.36 8.91
C PHE A 26 -7.68 3.67 9.18
N ASP A 27 -7.97 4.77 9.86
CA ASP A 27 -9.34 5.24 10.06
C ASP A 27 -9.85 6.03 8.85
N ARG A 28 -9.01 6.87 8.25
CA ARG A 28 -9.43 7.86 7.26
C ARG A 28 -9.04 7.55 5.82
N VAL A 29 -7.93 6.88 5.61
CA VAL A 29 -7.33 6.71 4.29
C VAL A 29 -7.44 5.28 3.78
N TYR A 30 -7.19 4.31 4.64
CA TYR A 30 -7.15 2.91 4.26
C TYR A 30 -8.52 2.40 3.81
N LYS A 31 -8.53 1.61 2.71
CA LYS A 31 -9.70 0.84 2.28
C LYS A 31 -9.24 -0.53 1.84
N ASP A 32 -10.00 -1.56 2.22
CA ASP A 32 -9.67 -2.95 1.87
C ASP A 32 -9.51 -3.15 0.36
N GLU A 33 -10.37 -2.53 -0.44
CA GLU A 33 -10.33 -2.67 -1.91
C GLU A 33 -9.08 -2.06 -2.54
N ASN A 34 -8.36 -1.23 -1.82
CA ASN A 34 -7.13 -0.58 -2.29
C ASN A 34 -5.86 -1.28 -1.81
N ALA A 35 -5.98 -2.37 -1.06
CA ALA A 35 -4.83 -3.07 -0.51
C ALA A 35 -4.52 -4.33 -1.32
N MET A 36 -3.27 -4.43 -1.78
CA MET A 36 -2.73 -5.61 -2.46
C MET A 36 -1.85 -6.35 -1.49
N THR A 37 -2.06 -7.66 -1.33
CA THR A 37 -1.40 -8.44 -0.30
C THR A 37 -0.88 -9.78 -0.84
N ILE A 38 0.13 -10.31 -0.15
CA ILE A 38 0.58 -11.69 -0.31
C ILE A 38 0.41 -12.39 1.02
N GLU A 39 -0.18 -13.58 0.98
CA GLU A 39 -0.36 -14.41 2.17
C GLU A 39 0.52 -15.65 2.10
N LYS A 40 1.04 -16.06 3.26
CA LYS A 40 1.69 -17.35 3.46
C LYS A 40 1.13 -17.96 4.73
N ASP A 41 0.66 -19.20 4.63
CA ASP A 41 0.12 -19.96 5.78
C ASP A 41 -0.99 -19.19 6.50
N GLY A 42 -1.84 -18.50 5.74
CA GLY A 42 -2.95 -17.73 6.29
C GLY A 42 -2.58 -16.39 6.89
N LYS A 43 -1.31 -15.97 6.78
CA LYS A 43 -0.83 -14.66 7.27
C LYS A 43 -0.42 -13.76 6.12
N ILE A 44 -0.80 -12.49 6.22
CA ILE A 44 -0.32 -11.48 5.28
C ILE A 44 1.13 -11.16 5.62
N VAL A 45 2.01 -11.40 4.65
CA VAL A 45 3.46 -11.20 4.81
C VAL A 45 3.97 -10.02 3.99
N SER A 46 3.21 -9.56 3.02
CA SER A 46 3.55 -8.42 2.18
C SER A 46 2.29 -7.66 1.82
N ALA A 47 2.36 -6.34 1.79
CA ALA A 47 1.20 -5.50 1.49
C ALA A 47 1.64 -4.16 0.92
N LEU A 48 0.77 -3.57 0.13
CA LEU A 48 0.83 -2.16 -0.25
C LEU A 48 -0.59 -1.65 -0.49
N GLN A 49 -0.75 -0.34 -0.50
CA GLN A 49 -2.06 0.27 -0.75
C GLN A 49 -1.98 1.27 -1.89
N ILE A 50 -3.10 1.39 -2.63
CA ILE A 50 -3.30 2.49 -3.58
C ILE A 50 -4.09 3.56 -2.83
N VAL A 51 -3.62 4.81 -2.87
CA VAL A 51 -4.36 5.94 -2.33
C VAL A 51 -4.76 6.84 -3.51
N PRO A 52 -6.00 6.73 -3.99
CA PRO A 52 -6.47 7.58 -5.08
C PRO A 52 -6.65 9.01 -4.59
N HIS A 53 -6.18 9.98 -5.36
CA HIS A 53 -6.42 11.38 -5.07
C HIS A 53 -6.29 12.23 -6.33
N THR A 54 -6.61 13.50 -6.21
CA THR A 54 -6.53 14.45 -7.32
C THR A 54 -5.32 15.35 -7.11
N MET A 55 -4.55 15.53 -8.19
CA MET A 55 -3.40 16.41 -8.22
C MET A 55 -3.67 17.52 -9.25
N THR A 56 -3.27 18.74 -8.95
CA THR A 56 -3.33 19.83 -9.92
C THR A 56 -1.95 20.04 -10.54
N TYR A 57 -1.89 20.00 -11.88
CA TYR A 57 -0.67 20.24 -12.62
C TYR A 57 -0.96 21.18 -13.79
N LEU A 58 -0.26 22.32 -13.82
CA LEU A 58 -0.45 23.36 -14.85
C LEU A 58 -1.92 23.75 -15.02
N GLY A 59 -2.65 23.88 -13.92
CA GLY A 59 -4.05 24.27 -13.91
C GLY A 59 -5.03 23.17 -14.29
N THR A 60 -4.55 21.94 -14.51
CA THR A 60 -5.38 20.81 -14.86
C THR A 60 -5.43 19.81 -13.69
N GLU A 61 -6.63 19.34 -13.37
CA GLU A 61 -6.80 18.29 -12.37
C GLU A 61 -6.51 16.92 -12.98
N ILE A 62 -5.67 16.13 -12.30
CA ILE A 62 -5.29 14.79 -12.73
C ILE A 62 -5.63 13.83 -11.61
N SER A 63 -6.36 12.77 -11.94
CA SER A 63 -6.63 11.67 -10.98
C SER A 63 -5.41 10.76 -10.92
N VAL A 64 -4.86 10.58 -9.73
CA VAL A 64 -3.64 9.81 -9.52
C VAL A 64 -3.84 8.70 -8.51
N GLY A 65 -3.06 7.63 -8.64
CA GLY A 65 -2.96 6.57 -7.65
C GLY A 65 -1.60 6.65 -6.97
N TYR A 66 -1.59 6.92 -5.69
CA TYR A 66 -0.36 6.97 -4.88
C TYR A 66 -0.15 5.61 -4.23
N ILE A 67 1.04 5.04 -4.42
CA ILE A 67 1.38 3.76 -3.78
C ILE A 67 1.94 4.04 -2.39
N SER A 68 1.27 3.50 -1.38
CA SER A 68 1.56 3.78 0.03
C SER A 68 1.76 2.47 0.80
N GLY A 69 2.59 2.54 1.85
CA GLY A 69 2.73 1.45 2.80
C GLY A 69 3.28 0.15 2.24
N ALA A 70 4.09 0.21 1.19
CA ALA A 70 4.69 -0.97 0.59
C ALA A 70 5.69 -1.60 1.56
N CYS A 71 5.39 -2.79 2.06
CA CYS A 71 6.26 -3.45 3.03
C CYS A 71 6.10 -4.97 3.02
N THR A 72 7.16 -5.64 3.45
CA THR A 72 7.22 -7.09 3.62
C THR A 72 7.73 -7.38 5.01
N THR A 73 7.13 -8.36 5.69
CA THR A 73 7.61 -8.76 7.02
C THR A 73 9.10 -9.15 6.95
N PRO A 74 9.91 -8.81 7.98
CA PRO A 74 11.36 -9.02 7.92
C PRO A 74 11.78 -10.45 7.57
N GLU A 75 11.06 -11.46 8.04
CA GLU A 75 11.38 -12.86 7.81
C GLU A 75 11.23 -13.28 6.34
N GLU A 76 10.46 -12.52 5.56
CA GLU A 76 10.15 -12.86 4.18
C GLU A 76 10.81 -11.93 3.16
N ARG A 77 11.66 -11.02 3.61
CA ARG A 77 12.36 -10.09 2.73
C ARG A 77 13.42 -10.79 1.89
N GLY A 78 13.70 -10.21 0.73
CA GLY A 78 14.74 -10.73 -0.17
C GLY A 78 14.27 -11.86 -1.07
N GLN A 79 12.97 -12.17 -1.10
CA GLN A 79 12.41 -13.24 -1.92
C GLN A 79 11.64 -12.74 -3.14
N GLY A 80 11.62 -11.42 -3.36
CA GLY A 80 10.91 -10.83 -4.49
C GLY A 80 9.40 -10.85 -4.35
N LEU A 81 8.87 -10.98 -3.14
CA LEU A 81 7.42 -11.08 -2.91
C LEU A 81 6.66 -9.84 -3.35
N MET A 82 7.29 -8.66 -3.27
CA MET A 82 6.63 -7.40 -3.62
C MET A 82 6.41 -7.24 -5.12
N GLN A 83 7.05 -8.03 -5.96
CA GLN A 83 6.91 -7.92 -7.42
C GLN A 83 5.47 -8.18 -7.87
N GLN A 84 4.81 -9.19 -7.32
CA GLN A 84 3.45 -9.51 -7.70
C GLN A 84 2.45 -8.43 -7.24
N PRO A 85 2.45 -7.98 -5.99
CA PRO A 85 1.56 -6.89 -5.58
C PRO A 85 1.80 -5.59 -6.35
N LEU A 86 3.05 -5.28 -6.70
CA LEU A 86 3.34 -4.10 -7.52
C LEU A 86 2.76 -4.24 -8.92
N GLN A 87 2.92 -5.41 -9.53
CA GLN A 87 2.36 -5.67 -10.86
C GLN A 87 0.84 -5.55 -10.84
N GLU A 88 0.19 -6.16 -9.86
CA GLU A 88 -1.27 -6.08 -9.70
C GLU A 88 -1.71 -4.63 -9.46
N THR A 89 -0.92 -3.86 -8.72
CA THR A 89 -1.20 -2.46 -8.45
C THR A 89 -1.15 -1.63 -9.72
N PHE A 90 -0.13 -1.82 -10.56
CA PHE A 90 -0.02 -1.10 -11.83
C PHE A 90 -1.18 -1.45 -12.76
N GLU A 91 -1.58 -2.72 -12.81
CA GLU A 91 -2.73 -3.14 -13.60
C GLU A 91 -4.03 -2.50 -13.09
N GLU A 92 -4.20 -2.43 -11.78
CA GLU A 92 -5.37 -1.82 -11.17
C GLU A 92 -5.42 -0.31 -11.40
N ILE A 93 -4.28 0.37 -11.31
CA ILE A 93 -4.17 1.80 -11.60
C ILE A 93 -4.55 2.08 -13.05
N GLU A 94 -4.07 1.25 -13.98
CA GLU A 94 -4.43 1.36 -15.39
C GLU A 94 -5.92 1.11 -15.61
N ARG A 95 -6.47 0.09 -14.98
CA ARG A 95 -7.90 -0.23 -15.07
C ARG A 95 -8.78 0.92 -14.56
N ARG A 96 -8.33 1.61 -13.52
CA ARG A 96 -9.05 2.77 -12.95
C ARG A 96 -8.77 4.07 -13.69
N GLU A 97 -7.95 4.04 -14.73
CA GLU A 97 -7.55 5.21 -15.52
C GLU A 97 -6.90 6.31 -14.67
N LEU A 98 -6.12 5.90 -13.66
CA LEU A 98 -5.36 6.82 -12.84
C LEU A 98 -3.96 7.04 -13.41
N ALA A 99 -3.46 8.26 -13.29
CA ALA A 99 -2.05 8.50 -13.54
C ALA A 99 -1.22 7.91 -12.38
N ILE A 100 -0.07 7.34 -12.71
CA ILE A 100 0.79 6.73 -11.70
C ILE A 100 1.56 7.82 -10.99
N TYR A 101 1.38 7.91 -9.70
CA TYR A 101 2.25 8.66 -8.82
C TYR A 101 2.80 7.68 -7.79
N ALA A 102 4.02 7.22 -8.04
CA ALA A 102 4.63 6.26 -7.15
C ALA A 102 5.69 6.96 -6.32
N PHE A 103 5.43 7.13 -5.06
CA PHE A 103 6.49 7.37 -4.10
C PHE A 103 6.61 6.13 -3.23
N ILE A 104 7.70 5.40 -3.42
CA ILE A 104 7.97 4.23 -2.61
C ILE A 104 9.02 4.62 -1.58
N SER A 105 8.56 4.93 -0.39
CA SER A 105 9.40 4.87 0.78
C SER A 105 9.32 3.42 1.26
N ALA A 106 9.99 2.56 0.53
CA ALA A 106 9.93 1.14 0.81
C ALA A 106 11.08 0.73 1.69
N VAL A 107 10.75 0.00 2.73
CA VAL A 107 11.70 -0.93 3.33
C VAL A 107 11.50 -2.22 2.54
N PRO A 108 12.49 -2.61 1.72
CA PRO A 108 12.38 -3.78 0.87
C PRO A 108 12.22 -5.07 1.67
#